data_8e61a8aba874f1b01d29a672269c06a9
#
_entry.id   8e61a8aba874f1b01d29a672269c06a9
#
_cell.length_a   1.000
_cell.length_b   1.000
_cell.length_c   1.000
_cell.angle_alpha   90.00
_cell.angle_beta   90.00
_cell.angle_gamma   90.00
#
_symmetry.space_group_name_H-M   'P 1'
#
loop_
_entity.id
_entity.type
_entity.pdbx_description
1 polymer ?
#
loop_
_entity_poly.entity_id
_entity_poly.type
_entity_poly.pdbx_seq_one_letter_code
_entity_poly.pdbx_strand_id
1 'polypeptide(L)'
;NNMVAGDFSNYDGTLHSEILWRILDIIEEHYNFEKDYRKEDAIVRRCLWESTINAFHLCGDELYKVDHSQPSGNPATAILNSIYNSIACRYVFYESGLTDFSSKISMIAYGDDNILSLRNDVKDLFDQDVITRGFARIGMTYTDEEKTGRKYNYKQLHECFFLQRGFSFNKMINIWTGPLKLRSILECFNWIKETTNEYEVIEGNARMAFAELALHDEKIFKNNTAQIKQALVNVYGQKPVSFTQTQYLMWLRDGHLTMKVPELNWA
;
A
#
# COMPACT_ATOMS: atom_id res chain seq x y z
N ASN A 1 -2.34 15.38 16.04
CA ASN A 1 -2.79 14.33 15.11
C ASN A 1 -3.56 14.96 13.94
N ASN A 2 -2.81 15.50 12.99
CA ASN A 2 -3.38 16.12 11.79
C ASN A 2 -2.98 15.24 10.62
N MET A 3 -3.70 14.12 10.44
CA MET A 3 -3.39 13.16 9.39
C MET A 3 -4.21 13.47 8.13
N VAL A 4 -3.56 13.37 6.98
CA VAL A 4 -4.21 13.30 5.67
C VAL A 4 -3.81 11.97 5.07
N ALA A 5 -4.78 11.16 4.73
CA ALA A 5 -4.60 9.91 4.01
C ALA A 5 -5.40 9.99 2.72
N GLY A 6 -4.80 9.65 1.62
CA GLY A 6 -5.44 9.77 0.32
C GLY A 6 -5.06 8.65 -0.64
N ASP A 7 -5.83 8.58 -1.70
CA ASP A 7 -5.70 7.63 -2.78
C ASP A 7 -5.84 8.36 -4.12
N PHE A 8 -5.21 7.82 -5.15
CA PHE A 8 -5.27 8.37 -6.49
C PHE A 8 -6.20 7.55 -7.38
N SER A 9 -6.87 8.21 -8.30
CA SER A 9 -7.60 7.55 -9.37
C SER A 9 -6.69 7.38 -10.57
N ASN A 10 -6.62 6.16 -11.11
CA ASN A 10 -5.81 5.83 -12.30
C ASN A 10 -4.35 6.30 -12.16
N TYR A 11 -3.72 6.03 -11.01
CA TYR A 11 -2.39 6.55 -10.66
C TYR A 11 -1.36 6.28 -11.76
N ASP A 12 -1.15 5.00 -12.09
CA ASP A 12 -0.15 4.57 -13.08
C ASP A 12 -0.32 5.25 -14.45
N GLY A 13 -1.56 5.55 -14.84
CA GLY A 13 -1.90 6.19 -16.11
C GLY A 13 -1.79 7.72 -16.11
N THR A 14 -1.55 8.35 -14.93
CA THR A 14 -1.49 9.83 -14.81
C THR A 14 -0.12 10.35 -14.42
N LEU A 15 0.90 9.48 -14.40
CA LEU A 15 2.26 9.86 -14.03
C LEU A 15 2.89 10.73 -15.12
N HIS A 16 3.31 11.93 -14.75
CA HIS A 16 3.92 12.88 -15.69
C HIS A 16 5.34 12.46 -16.07
N SER A 17 5.64 12.38 -17.35
CA SER A 17 6.92 11.91 -17.87
C SER A 17 8.13 12.69 -17.33
N GLU A 18 7.99 14.02 -17.16
CA GLU A 18 9.08 14.84 -16.63
C GLU A 18 9.49 14.43 -15.22
N ILE A 19 8.52 14.13 -14.34
CA ILE A 19 8.81 13.65 -12.98
C ILE A 19 9.45 12.26 -13.05
N LEU A 20 8.98 11.39 -13.94
CA LEU A 20 9.58 10.06 -14.13
C LEU A 20 11.04 10.16 -14.57
N TRP A 21 11.38 11.07 -15.49
CA TRP A 21 12.78 11.30 -15.87
C TRP A 21 13.63 11.86 -14.73
N ARG A 22 13.08 12.72 -13.87
CA ARG A 22 13.78 13.21 -12.66
C ARG A 22 14.06 12.12 -11.65
N ILE A 23 13.22 11.09 -11.58
CA ILE A 23 13.50 9.91 -10.75
C ILE A 23 14.75 9.18 -11.25
N LEU A 24 14.93 9.05 -12.57
CA LEU A 24 16.16 8.49 -13.12
C LEU A 24 17.39 9.32 -12.75
N ASP A 25 17.30 10.66 -12.83
CA ASP A 25 18.40 11.53 -12.43
C ASP A 25 18.81 11.27 -10.96
N ILE A 26 17.84 11.13 -10.05
CA ILE A 26 18.09 10.81 -8.62
C ILE A 26 18.76 9.43 -8.48
N ILE A 27 18.30 8.43 -9.22
CA ILE A 27 18.90 7.09 -9.21
C ILE A 27 20.35 7.14 -9.73
N GLU A 28 20.60 7.84 -10.83
CA GLU A 28 21.95 7.99 -11.38
C GLU A 28 22.88 8.75 -10.41
N GLU A 29 22.38 9.80 -9.76
CA GLU A 29 23.14 10.51 -8.74
C GLU A 29 23.54 9.59 -7.60
N HIS A 30 22.63 8.74 -7.11
CA HIS A 30 22.93 7.74 -6.08
C HIS A 30 24.04 6.79 -6.51
N TYR A 31 23.96 6.22 -7.71
CA TYR A 31 24.97 5.30 -8.22
C TYR A 31 26.31 5.96 -8.53
N ASN A 32 26.36 7.25 -8.84
CA ASN A 32 27.61 7.98 -9.07
C ASN A 32 28.52 8.03 -7.84
N PHE A 33 27.98 7.83 -6.64
CA PHE A 33 28.75 7.76 -5.39
C PHE A 33 29.25 6.35 -5.06
N GLU A 34 28.79 5.32 -5.80
CA GLU A 34 29.21 3.95 -5.56
C GLU A 34 30.62 3.69 -6.14
N LYS A 35 31.43 2.89 -5.41
CA LYS A 35 32.79 2.57 -5.81
C LYS A 35 32.90 1.81 -7.13
N ASP A 36 31.86 1.04 -7.46
CA ASP A 36 31.80 0.17 -8.64
C ASP A 36 30.96 0.78 -9.78
N TYR A 37 30.80 2.11 -9.79
CA TYR A 37 30.07 2.80 -10.86
C TYR A 37 30.69 2.53 -12.24
N ARG A 38 29.86 2.13 -13.19
CA ARG A 38 30.24 1.95 -14.59
C ARG A 38 29.33 2.80 -15.48
N LYS A 39 29.93 3.48 -16.46
CA LYS A 39 29.18 4.28 -17.43
C LYS A 39 28.23 3.43 -18.29
N GLU A 40 28.62 2.20 -18.59
CA GLU A 40 27.83 1.24 -19.34
C GLU A 40 26.52 0.90 -18.61
N ASP A 41 26.56 0.75 -17.28
CA ASP A 41 25.39 0.47 -16.46
C ASP A 41 24.40 1.64 -16.46
N ALA A 42 24.91 2.89 -16.50
CA ALA A 42 24.08 4.08 -16.65
C ALA A 42 23.35 4.11 -18.01
N ILE A 43 24.01 3.70 -19.09
CA ILE A 43 23.39 3.58 -20.40
C ILE A 43 22.29 2.51 -20.37
N VAL A 44 22.55 1.36 -19.76
CA VAL A 44 21.56 0.29 -19.64
C VAL A 44 20.36 0.75 -18.83
N ARG A 45 20.57 1.39 -17.67
CA ARG A 45 19.46 1.95 -16.87
C ARG A 45 18.62 2.93 -17.67
N ARG A 46 19.26 3.83 -18.41
CA ARG A 46 18.56 4.79 -19.24
C ARG A 46 17.72 4.12 -20.34
N CYS A 47 18.24 3.10 -21.02
CA CYS A 47 17.51 2.35 -22.04
C CYS A 47 16.29 1.62 -21.43
N LEU A 48 16.47 0.97 -20.28
CA LEU A 48 15.38 0.31 -19.54
C LEU A 48 14.32 1.33 -19.08
N TRP A 49 14.76 2.49 -18.61
CA TRP A 49 13.87 3.57 -18.19
C TRP A 49 13.03 4.11 -19.35
N GLU A 50 13.68 4.38 -20.48
CA GLU A 50 13.01 4.83 -21.68
C GLU A 50 11.98 3.82 -22.21
N SER A 51 12.33 2.53 -22.20
CA SER A 51 11.39 1.46 -22.59
C SER A 51 10.22 1.29 -21.62
N THR A 52 10.36 1.74 -20.38
CA THR A 52 9.28 1.75 -19.38
C THR A 52 8.35 2.94 -19.59
N ILE A 53 8.88 4.16 -19.69
CA ILE A 53 8.07 5.39 -19.85
C ILE A 53 7.39 5.43 -21.21
N ASN A 54 8.12 5.05 -22.26
CA ASN A 54 7.64 5.03 -23.65
C ASN A 54 7.19 3.62 -24.08
N ALA A 55 6.51 2.91 -23.18
CA ALA A 55 6.13 1.53 -23.42
C ALA A 55 5.13 1.39 -24.57
N PHE A 56 5.28 0.31 -25.32
CA PHE A 56 4.25 -0.13 -26.26
C PHE A 56 3.27 -1.05 -25.53
N HIS A 57 1.98 -0.81 -25.70
CA HIS A 57 0.91 -1.59 -25.12
C HIS A 57 0.11 -2.28 -26.21
N LEU A 58 -0.15 -3.57 -26.00
CA LEU A 58 -1.03 -4.36 -26.86
C LEU A 58 -2.39 -4.53 -26.15
N CYS A 59 -3.46 -4.09 -26.81
CA CYS A 59 -4.83 -4.25 -26.34
C CYS A 59 -5.66 -4.93 -27.43
N GLY A 60 -5.88 -6.23 -27.28
CA GLY A 60 -6.47 -7.05 -28.33
C GLY A 60 -5.51 -7.13 -29.53
N ASP A 61 -5.93 -6.57 -30.67
CA ASP A 61 -5.17 -6.44 -31.92
C ASP A 61 -4.64 -5.02 -32.20
N GLU A 62 -4.87 -4.08 -31.27
CA GLU A 62 -4.38 -2.72 -31.35
C GLU A 62 -3.06 -2.54 -30.58
N LEU A 63 -2.07 -1.94 -31.23
CA LEU A 63 -0.80 -1.55 -30.63
C LEU A 63 -0.76 -0.02 -30.50
N TYR A 64 -0.55 0.46 -29.27
CA TYR A 64 -0.38 1.90 -29.03
C TYR A 64 0.86 2.17 -28.18
N LYS A 65 1.39 3.38 -28.29
CA LYS A 65 2.51 3.86 -27.49
C LYS A 65 2.04 4.96 -26.56
N VAL A 66 2.50 4.91 -25.31
CA VAL A 66 2.36 6.02 -24.36
C VAL A 66 3.72 6.71 -24.19
N ASP A 67 3.69 7.98 -23.86
CA ASP A 67 4.86 8.81 -23.55
C ASP A 67 4.91 9.24 -22.07
N HIS A 68 4.04 8.68 -21.28
CA HIS A 68 3.88 8.87 -19.83
C HIS A 68 3.30 7.57 -19.25
N SER A 69 3.13 7.49 -17.97
CA SER A 69 2.61 6.31 -17.26
C SER A 69 3.69 5.32 -16.83
N GLN A 70 3.28 4.42 -15.98
CA GLN A 70 4.09 3.33 -15.46
C GLN A 70 3.33 2.01 -15.68
N PRO A 71 3.85 1.08 -16.49
CA PRO A 71 3.23 -0.25 -16.62
C PRO A 71 3.18 -0.97 -15.27
N SER A 72 1.98 -1.29 -14.79
CA SER A 72 1.77 -1.89 -13.46
C SER A 72 2.49 -3.24 -13.26
N GLY A 73 2.80 -3.95 -14.35
CA GLY A 73 3.54 -5.22 -14.34
C GLY A 73 5.07 -5.08 -14.28
N ASN A 74 5.63 -3.86 -14.26
CA ASN A 74 7.06 -3.64 -14.14
C ASN A 74 7.54 -4.04 -12.73
N PRO A 75 8.66 -4.79 -12.59
CA PRO A 75 9.18 -5.20 -11.27
C PRO A 75 9.48 -4.03 -10.31
N ALA A 76 9.79 -2.85 -10.84
CA ALA A 76 10.10 -1.65 -10.07
C ALA A 76 8.86 -0.78 -9.77
N THR A 77 7.65 -1.15 -10.21
CA THR A 77 6.43 -0.32 -10.12
C THR A 77 6.22 0.27 -8.72
N ALA A 78 6.22 -0.55 -7.67
CA ALA A 78 5.98 -0.07 -6.32
C ALA A 78 7.03 0.95 -5.86
N ILE A 79 8.30 0.73 -6.20
CA ILE A 79 9.42 1.62 -5.83
C ILE A 79 9.30 2.95 -6.58
N LEU A 80 9.12 2.89 -7.90
CA LEU A 80 9.03 4.08 -8.75
C LEU A 80 7.82 4.93 -8.40
N ASN A 81 6.67 4.29 -8.20
CA ASN A 81 5.45 4.95 -7.79
C ASN A 81 5.57 5.60 -6.42
N SER A 82 6.27 4.96 -5.47
CA SER A 82 6.51 5.54 -4.14
C SER A 82 7.42 6.78 -4.20
N ILE A 83 8.48 6.74 -5.02
CA ILE A 83 9.37 7.88 -5.23
C ILE A 83 8.59 9.02 -5.93
N TYR A 84 7.82 8.68 -6.96
CA TYR A 84 6.97 9.65 -7.67
C TYR A 84 6.00 10.33 -6.71
N ASN A 85 5.26 9.56 -5.92
CA ASN A 85 4.31 10.06 -4.91
C ASN A 85 5.01 11.04 -3.95
N SER A 86 6.19 10.66 -3.47
CA SER A 86 7.00 11.49 -2.57
C SER A 86 7.43 12.81 -3.22
N ILE A 87 7.85 12.80 -4.48
CA ILE A 87 8.24 14.00 -5.24
C ILE A 87 7.01 14.87 -5.52
N ALA A 88 5.93 14.28 -5.99
CA ALA A 88 4.71 14.99 -6.32
C ALA A 88 4.07 15.67 -5.10
N CYS A 89 4.05 15.01 -3.94
CA CYS A 89 3.61 15.63 -2.69
C CYS A 89 4.47 16.84 -2.30
N ARG A 90 5.80 16.74 -2.44
CA ARG A 90 6.72 17.87 -2.19
C ARG A 90 6.52 19.00 -3.18
N TYR A 91 6.34 18.67 -4.45
CA TYR A 91 6.04 19.67 -5.47
C TYR A 91 4.79 20.47 -5.12
N VAL A 92 3.67 19.78 -4.80
CA VAL A 92 2.41 20.42 -4.42
C VAL A 92 2.57 21.28 -3.15
N PHE A 93 3.36 20.83 -2.19
CA PHE A 93 3.65 21.58 -0.97
C PHE A 93 4.41 22.90 -1.26
N TYR A 94 5.50 22.82 -2.05
CA TYR A 94 6.28 24.00 -2.39
C TYR A 94 5.52 24.95 -3.32
N GLU A 95 4.72 24.43 -4.22
CA GLU A 95 3.84 25.19 -5.10
C GLU A 95 2.73 25.96 -4.33
N SER A 96 2.38 25.49 -3.14
CA SER A 96 1.48 26.20 -2.22
C SER A 96 2.14 27.38 -1.50
N GLY A 97 3.40 27.71 -1.81
CA GLY A 97 4.16 28.80 -1.20
C GLY A 97 4.78 28.43 0.17
N LEU A 98 4.73 27.16 0.57
CA LEU A 98 5.30 26.67 1.82
C LEU A 98 6.77 26.24 1.60
N THR A 99 7.53 26.20 2.69
CA THR A 99 8.95 25.81 2.70
C THR A 99 9.21 24.76 3.76
N ASP A 100 10.33 24.03 3.68
CA ASP A 100 10.76 23.04 4.66
C ASP A 100 9.81 21.86 4.84
N PHE A 101 9.48 21.17 3.77
CA PHE A 101 8.60 19.99 3.79
C PHE A 101 9.00 19.00 4.89
N SER A 102 10.28 18.63 4.94
CA SER A 102 10.77 17.57 5.83
C SER A 102 10.69 17.93 7.32
N SER A 103 10.68 19.21 7.67
CA SER A 103 10.50 19.66 9.06
C SER A 103 9.04 19.79 9.47
N LYS A 104 8.13 19.88 8.52
CA LYS A 104 6.70 20.20 8.73
C LYS A 104 5.77 19.02 8.46
N ILE A 105 6.20 18.09 7.62
CA ILE A 105 5.39 16.93 7.20
C ILE A 105 6.23 15.65 7.35
N SER A 106 5.66 14.68 8.07
CA SER A 106 6.11 13.29 8.02
C SER A 106 5.24 12.53 7.04
N MET A 107 5.85 11.87 6.05
CA MET A 107 5.15 11.17 4.98
C MET A 107 5.58 9.72 4.92
N ILE A 108 4.60 8.84 4.72
CA ILE A 108 4.81 7.45 4.31
C ILE A 108 4.09 7.26 2.97
N ALA A 109 4.76 6.64 2.00
CA ALA A 109 4.19 6.30 0.71
C ALA A 109 4.58 4.88 0.30
N TYR A 110 3.66 4.16 -0.31
CA TYR A 110 3.90 2.88 -0.97
C TYR A 110 3.04 2.79 -2.23
N GLY A 111 3.69 2.91 -3.37
CA GLY A 111 2.96 3.08 -4.63
C GLY A 111 2.14 4.39 -4.61
N ASP A 112 0.87 4.26 -4.86
CA ASP A 112 -0.13 5.32 -4.81
C ASP A 112 -0.64 5.63 -3.39
N ASP A 113 -0.63 4.66 -2.49
CA ASP A 113 -1.03 4.89 -1.10
C ASP A 113 -0.09 5.87 -0.40
N ASN A 114 -0.64 6.85 0.33
CA ASN A 114 0.14 7.74 1.17
C ASN A 114 -0.59 8.17 2.45
N ILE A 115 0.20 8.47 3.46
CA ILE A 115 -0.25 9.13 4.69
C ILE A 115 0.70 10.28 4.99
N LEU A 116 0.13 11.44 5.26
CA LEU A 116 0.83 12.66 5.67
C LEU A 116 0.44 13.00 7.11
N SER A 117 1.41 13.24 7.96
CA SER A 117 1.23 13.82 9.29
C SER A 117 1.72 15.24 9.27
N LEU A 118 0.82 16.21 9.51
CA LEU A 118 1.11 17.63 9.40
C LEU A 118 1.33 18.26 10.79
N ARG A 119 2.33 19.12 10.90
CA ARG A 119 2.51 19.96 12.08
C ARG A 119 1.40 20.99 12.19
N ASN A 120 1.17 21.47 13.43
CA ASN A 120 0.10 22.43 13.70
C ASN A 120 0.28 23.77 12.99
N ASP A 121 1.52 24.16 12.69
CA ASP A 121 1.82 25.44 12.02
C ASP A 121 1.53 25.43 10.51
N VAL A 122 1.32 24.27 9.89
CA VAL A 122 1.04 24.16 8.46
C VAL A 122 -0.31 23.50 8.15
N LYS A 123 -0.96 22.89 9.13
CA LYS A 123 -2.20 22.15 8.88
C LYS A 123 -3.27 23.00 8.18
N ASP A 124 -3.47 24.26 8.60
CA ASP A 124 -4.51 25.13 8.03
C ASP A 124 -4.10 25.75 6.68
N LEU A 125 -2.84 25.54 6.24
CA LEU A 125 -2.29 26.01 4.97
C LEU A 125 -2.13 24.90 3.94
N PHE A 126 -2.10 23.64 4.39
CA PHE A 126 -1.86 22.45 3.55
C PHE A 126 -2.84 21.34 3.91
N ASP A 127 -4.13 21.64 3.80
CA ASP A 127 -5.21 20.69 4.05
C ASP A 127 -5.47 19.77 2.83
N GLN A 128 -6.38 18.82 2.98
CA GLN A 128 -6.75 17.90 1.90
C GLN A 128 -7.22 18.66 0.64
N ASP A 129 -7.89 19.79 0.77
CA ASP A 129 -8.41 20.58 -0.34
C ASP A 129 -7.27 21.23 -1.14
N VAL A 130 -6.25 21.76 -0.45
CA VAL A 130 -5.03 22.31 -1.07
C VAL A 130 -4.27 21.21 -1.79
N ILE A 131 -4.12 20.05 -1.15
CA ILE A 131 -3.44 18.86 -1.73
C ILE A 131 -4.19 18.41 -2.99
N THR A 132 -5.51 18.19 -2.91
CA THR A 132 -6.34 17.75 -4.04
C THR A 132 -6.24 18.73 -5.21
N ARG A 133 -6.33 20.05 -4.96
CA ARG A 133 -6.18 21.07 -6.01
C ARG A 133 -4.76 21.13 -6.58
N GLY A 134 -3.76 20.91 -5.74
CA GLY A 134 -2.36 20.86 -6.18
C GLY A 134 -2.11 19.70 -7.12
N PHE A 135 -2.56 18.50 -6.77
CA PHE A 135 -2.48 17.33 -7.66
C PHE A 135 -3.27 17.50 -8.95
N ALA A 136 -4.45 18.10 -8.89
CA ALA A 136 -5.24 18.38 -10.10
C ALA A 136 -4.51 19.29 -11.11
N ARG A 137 -3.66 20.22 -10.66
CA ARG A 137 -2.84 21.07 -11.53
C ARG A 137 -1.77 20.30 -12.32
N ILE A 138 -1.33 19.16 -11.80
CA ILE A 138 -0.39 18.27 -12.50
C ILE A 138 -1.10 17.06 -13.13
N GLY A 139 -2.43 17.16 -13.34
CA GLY A 139 -3.21 16.15 -14.05
C GLY A 139 -3.56 14.90 -13.24
N MET A 140 -3.37 14.91 -11.92
CA MET A 140 -3.66 13.77 -11.05
C MET A 140 -4.94 13.98 -10.23
N THR A 141 -5.76 12.96 -10.13
CA THR A 141 -6.98 12.98 -9.29
C THR A 141 -6.69 12.34 -7.94
N TYR A 142 -6.65 13.17 -6.90
CA TYR A 142 -6.42 12.76 -5.52
C TYR A 142 -7.69 12.91 -4.69
N THR A 143 -8.04 11.86 -3.95
CA THR A 143 -9.24 11.80 -3.10
C THR A 143 -8.89 11.27 -1.71
N ASP A 144 -9.89 11.13 -0.85
CA ASP A 144 -9.73 10.38 0.40
C ASP A 144 -9.44 8.90 0.13
N GLU A 145 -8.78 8.20 1.04
CA GLU A 145 -8.35 6.81 0.90
C GLU A 145 -9.50 5.79 0.73
N GLU A 146 -10.75 6.21 0.99
CA GLU A 146 -11.95 5.40 0.77
C GLU A 146 -12.69 5.75 -0.53
N LYS A 147 -12.17 6.72 -1.30
CA LYS A 147 -12.77 7.23 -2.54
C LYS A 147 -14.23 7.68 -2.38
N THR A 148 -14.58 8.18 -1.21
CA THR A 148 -15.94 8.65 -0.92
C THR A 148 -16.21 10.05 -1.47
N GLY A 149 -15.17 10.79 -1.84
CA GLY A 149 -15.22 12.20 -2.23
C GLY A 149 -15.55 13.12 -1.07
N ARG A 150 -15.56 12.64 0.16
CA ARG A 150 -15.79 13.45 1.34
C ARG A 150 -14.56 14.28 1.66
N LYS A 151 -14.79 15.51 2.04
CA LYS A 151 -13.74 16.40 2.55
C LYS A 151 -13.60 16.20 4.07
N TYR A 152 -12.42 15.84 4.49
CA TYR A 152 -12.06 15.79 5.91
C TYR A 152 -11.05 16.89 6.20
N ASN A 153 -11.25 17.64 7.25
CA ASN A 153 -10.23 18.60 7.65
C ASN A 153 -8.94 17.88 8.05
N TYR A 154 -9.06 16.91 8.98
CA TYR A 154 -7.97 16.02 9.41
C TYR A 154 -8.53 14.76 10.04
N LYS A 155 -7.76 13.68 9.94
CA LYS A 155 -8.02 12.42 10.62
C LYS A 155 -7.07 12.24 11.82
N GLN A 156 -7.51 11.41 12.75
CA GLN A 156 -6.63 10.82 13.77
C GLN A 156 -5.94 9.59 13.17
N LEU A 157 -4.78 9.19 13.70
CA LEU A 157 -4.06 8.04 13.17
C LEU A 157 -4.92 6.76 13.13
N HIS A 158 -5.75 6.54 14.15
CA HIS A 158 -6.63 5.37 14.23
C HIS A 158 -7.82 5.39 13.23
N GLU A 159 -8.05 6.52 12.56
CA GLU A 159 -9.07 6.69 11.51
C GLU A 159 -8.48 6.50 10.09
N CYS A 160 -7.13 6.39 10.00
CA CYS A 160 -6.43 6.22 8.73
C CYS A 160 -6.25 4.75 8.38
N PHE A 161 -6.20 4.48 7.09
CA PHE A 161 -5.79 3.19 6.55
C PHE A 161 -4.59 3.35 5.62
N PHE A 162 -3.70 2.38 5.65
CA PHE A 162 -2.54 2.30 4.77
C PHE A 162 -2.33 0.85 4.36
N LEU A 163 -2.27 0.57 3.07
CA LEU A 163 -2.20 -0.80 2.53
C LEU A 163 -3.32 -1.71 3.09
N GLN A 164 -4.54 -1.20 3.16
CA GLN A 164 -5.71 -1.86 3.74
C GLN A 164 -5.61 -2.17 5.24
N ARG A 165 -4.61 -1.62 5.94
CA ARG A 165 -4.41 -1.79 7.39
C ARG A 165 -4.72 -0.51 8.15
N GLY A 166 -5.46 -0.64 9.24
CA GLY A 166 -5.67 0.44 10.20
C GLY A 166 -4.51 0.58 11.18
N PHE A 167 -4.66 1.49 12.13
CA PHE A 167 -3.71 1.71 13.22
C PHE A 167 -4.43 1.60 14.56
N SER A 168 -4.08 0.62 15.36
CA SER A 168 -4.71 0.37 16.67
C SER A 168 -3.66 0.09 17.74
N PHE A 169 -3.78 0.78 18.88
CA PHE A 169 -2.94 0.46 20.03
C PHE A 169 -3.55 -0.68 20.84
N ASN A 170 -2.92 -1.83 20.84
CA ASN A 170 -3.37 -2.98 21.59
C ASN A 170 -2.86 -2.93 23.03
N LYS A 171 -3.76 -2.68 23.98
CA LYS A 171 -3.42 -2.53 25.41
C LYS A 171 -2.94 -3.83 26.05
N MET A 172 -3.36 -5.00 25.55
CA MET A 172 -2.98 -6.29 26.13
C MET A 172 -1.50 -6.60 25.91
N ILE A 173 -1.00 -6.31 24.73
CA ILE A 173 0.39 -6.57 24.36
C ILE A 173 1.26 -5.31 24.37
N ASN A 174 0.66 -4.13 24.63
CA ASN A 174 1.29 -2.83 24.76
C ASN A 174 2.09 -2.40 23.51
N ILE A 175 1.57 -2.68 22.31
CA ILE A 175 2.15 -2.27 21.03
C ILE A 175 1.09 -1.72 20.06
N TRP A 176 1.54 -0.90 19.10
CA TRP A 176 0.73 -0.54 17.95
C TRP A 176 0.64 -1.74 17.00
N THR A 177 -0.57 -2.01 16.53
CA THR A 177 -0.87 -3.09 15.57
C THR A 177 -1.52 -2.51 14.32
N GLY A 178 -1.40 -3.22 13.21
CA GLY A 178 -1.99 -2.87 11.92
C GLY A 178 -3.10 -3.83 11.52
N PRO A 179 -4.31 -3.79 12.12
CA PRO A 179 -5.39 -4.70 11.76
C PRO A 179 -5.79 -4.50 10.30
N LEU A 180 -5.82 -5.59 9.53
CA LEU A 180 -6.26 -5.60 8.15
C LEU A 180 -7.78 -5.34 8.09
N LYS A 181 -8.29 -4.62 7.08
CA LYS A 181 -9.73 -4.43 6.92
C LYS A 181 -10.45 -5.77 6.91
N LEU A 182 -11.56 -5.87 7.63
CA LEU A 182 -12.32 -7.12 7.79
C LEU A 182 -12.72 -7.73 6.43
N ARG A 183 -13.11 -6.88 5.48
CA ARG A 183 -13.42 -7.31 4.12
C ARG A 183 -12.24 -8.06 3.49
N SER A 184 -11.03 -7.51 3.56
CA SER A 184 -9.83 -8.11 2.98
C SER A 184 -9.48 -9.44 3.64
N ILE A 185 -9.73 -9.60 4.97
CA ILE A 185 -9.55 -10.88 5.65
C ILE A 185 -10.52 -11.93 5.11
N LEU A 186 -11.79 -11.56 4.91
CA LEU A 186 -12.83 -12.50 4.50
C LEU A 186 -12.76 -12.84 3.00
N GLU A 187 -12.25 -11.94 2.18
CA GLU A 187 -12.07 -12.17 0.73
C GLU A 187 -11.10 -13.30 0.40
N CYS A 188 -10.18 -13.68 1.31
CA CYS A 188 -9.26 -14.81 1.08
C CYS A 188 -9.94 -16.17 0.90
N PHE A 189 -11.24 -16.28 1.23
CA PHE A 189 -12.02 -17.49 1.05
C PHE A 189 -12.79 -17.54 -0.28
N ASN A 190 -12.82 -16.45 -1.04
CA ASN A 190 -13.57 -16.38 -2.30
C ASN A 190 -12.81 -17.00 -3.48
N TRP A 191 -11.49 -17.11 -3.36
CA TRP A 191 -10.63 -17.53 -4.46
C TRP A 191 -9.56 -18.48 -3.96
N ILE A 192 -9.49 -19.65 -4.58
CA ILE A 192 -8.39 -20.62 -4.41
C ILE A 192 -7.87 -20.99 -5.80
N LYS A 193 -6.58 -21.26 -5.89
CA LYS A 193 -6.01 -21.88 -7.10
C LYS A 193 -6.48 -23.31 -7.21
N GLU A 194 -6.62 -23.82 -8.42
CA GLU A 194 -6.89 -25.22 -8.67
C GLU A 194 -5.86 -26.09 -7.95
N THR A 195 -6.31 -27.06 -7.16
CA THR A 195 -5.47 -27.89 -6.30
C THR A 195 -6.10 -29.25 -6.08
N THR A 196 -5.28 -30.24 -5.76
CA THR A 196 -5.70 -31.60 -5.43
C THR A 196 -6.19 -31.73 -3.98
N ASN A 197 -5.90 -30.74 -3.12
CA ASN A 197 -6.31 -30.73 -1.70
C ASN A 197 -6.87 -29.37 -1.30
N GLU A 198 -8.12 -29.13 -1.65
CA GLU A 198 -8.80 -27.86 -1.36
C GLU A 198 -8.86 -27.56 0.14
N TYR A 199 -9.12 -28.57 0.97
CA TYR A 199 -9.23 -28.38 2.40
C TYR A 199 -7.93 -27.82 3.02
N GLU A 200 -6.77 -28.31 2.61
CA GLU A 200 -5.49 -27.85 3.14
C GLU A 200 -5.24 -26.38 2.80
N VAL A 201 -5.58 -25.94 1.59
CA VAL A 201 -5.44 -24.54 1.18
C VAL A 201 -6.39 -23.67 1.97
N ILE A 202 -7.67 -24.05 2.08
CA ILE A 202 -8.68 -23.29 2.81
C ILE A 202 -8.39 -23.28 4.32
N GLU A 203 -7.90 -24.36 4.90
CA GLU A 203 -7.47 -24.40 6.30
C GLU A 203 -6.28 -23.46 6.54
N GLY A 204 -5.33 -23.39 5.59
CA GLY A 204 -4.23 -22.43 5.61
C GLY A 204 -4.75 -20.98 5.62
N ASN A 205 -5.69 -20.66 4.71
CA ASN A 205 -6.35 -19.36 4.67
C ASN A 205 -7.08 -19.05 6.00
N ALA A 206 -7.77 -20.04 6.58
CA ALA A 206 -8.46 -19.87 7.86
C ALA A 206 -7.50 -19.57 9.01
N ARG A 207 -6.35 -20.23 9.07
CA ARG A 207 -5.31 -19.95 10.08
C ARG A 207 -4.77 -18.52 9.95
N MET A 208 -4.49 -18.06 8.73
CA MET A 208 -4.08 -16.67 8.49
C MET A 208 -5.18 -15.68 8.87
N ALA A 209 -6.43 -15.95 8.46
CA ALA A 209 -7.58 -15.11 8.81
C ALA A 209 -7.78 -15.01 10.32
N PHE A 210 -7.63 -16.09 11.08
CA PHE A 210 -7.75 -16.06 12.55
C PHE A 210 -6.65 -15.20 13.21
N ALA A 211 -5.42 -15.26 12.70
CA ALA A 211 -4.33 -14.42 13.17
C ALA A 211 -4.60 -12.93 12.90
N GLU A 212 -5.08 -12.57 11.71
CA GLU A 212 -5.46 -11.19 11.37
C GLU A 212 -6.69 -10.73 12.18
N LEU A 213 -7.71 -11.57 12.33
CA LEU A 213 -8.89 -11.27 13.15
C LEU A 213 -8.54 -11.02 14.62
N ALA A 214 -7.47 -11.63 15.12
CA ALA A 214 -7.02 -11.42 16.50
C ALA A 214 -6.57 -9.99 16.79
N LEU A 215 -6.24 -9.21 15.78
CA LEU A 215 -5.89 -7.78 15.89
C LEU A 215 -7.10 -6.87 16.06
N HIS A 216 -8.32 -7.37 15.81
CA HIS A 216 -9.57 -6.66 16.00
C HIS A 216 -10.11 -6.81 17.43
N ASP A 217 -11.25 -6.16 17.71
CA ASP A 217 -11.91 -6.34 18.99
C ASP A 217 -12.41 -7.78 19.21
N GLU A 218 -12.61 -8.14 20.47
CA GLU A 218 -12.97 -9.50 20.88
C GLU A 218 -14.27 -10.00 20.23
N LYS A 219 -15.25 -9.10 20.01
CA LYS A 219 -16.53 -9.43 19.40
C LYS A 219 -16.36 -9.79 17.92
N ILE A 220 -15.57 -8.99 17.17
CA ILE A 220 -15.24 -9.25 15.79
C ILE A 220 -14.50 -10.57 15.66
N PHE A 221 -13.47 -10.79 16.49
CA PHE A 221 -12.71 -12.03 16.53
C PHE A 221 -13.60 -13.25 16.74
N LYS A 222 -14.40 -13.25 17.82
CA LYS A 222 -15.26 -14.39 18.19
C LYS A 222 -16.29 -14.70 17.11
N ASN A 223 -16.98 -13.67 16.62
CA ASN A 223 -18.07 -13.87 15.63
C ASN A 223 -17.54 -14.42 14.32
N ASN A 224 -16.51 -13.80 13.76
CA ASN A 224 -15.98 -14.21 12.45
C ASN A 224 -15.27 -15.56 12.52
N THR A 225 -14.50 -15.80 13.58
CA THR A 225 -13.86 -17.11 13.79
C THR A 225 -14.90 -18.24 13.91
N ALA A 226 -16.00 -18.01 14.61
CA ALA A 226 -17.09 -19.00 14.72
C ALA A 226 -17.76 -19.27 13.37
N GLN A 227 -18.04 -18.22 12.59
CA GLN A 227 -18.66 -18.35 11.26
C GLN A 227 -17.75 -19.11 10.28
N ILE A 228 -16.46 -18.78 10.23
CA ILE A 228 -15.48 -19.47 9.37
C ILE A 228 -15.39 -20.97 9.75
N LYS A 229 -15.29 -21.28 11.05
CA LYS A 229 -15.27 -22.67 11.53
C LYS A 229 -16.51 -23.43 11.12
N GLN A 230 -17.68 -22.83 11.30
CA GLN A 230 -18.96 -23.47 10.96
C GLN A 230 -19.06 -23.70 9.46
N ALA A 231 -18.64 -22.74 8.63
CA ALA A 231 -18.62 -22.89 7.17
C ALA A 231 -17.74 -24.06 6.74
N LEU A 232 -16.53 -24.18 7.29
CA LEU A 232 -15.61 -25.28 6.95
C LEU A 232 -16.14 -26.64 7.40
N VAL A 233 -16.75 -26.72 8.56
CA VAL A 233 -17.43 -27.96 9.01
C VAL A 233 -18.58 -28.33 8.09
N ASN A 234 -19.36 -27.35 7.64
CA ASN A 234 -20.50 -27.63 6.75
C ASN A 234 -20.05 -28.14 5.37
N VAL A 235 -18.96 -27.59 4.82
CA VAL A 235 -18.47 -27.93 3.47
C VAL A 235 -17.57 -29.17 3.46
N TYR A 236 -16.65 -29.25 4.41
CA TYR A 236 -15.59 -30.28 4.41
C TYR A 236 -15.74 -31.32 5.54
N GLY A 237 -16.69 -31.15 6.46
CA GLY A 237 -16.83 -32.02 7.63
C GLY A 237 -15.71 -31.89 8.66
N GLN A 238 -14.79 -30.95 8.49
CA GLN A 238 -13.58 -30.79 9.28
C GLN A 238 -13.50 -29.42 9.93
N LYS A 239 -13.00 -29.39 11.16
CA LYS A 239 -12.84 -28.15 11.93
C LYS A 239 -11.39 -27.66 11.83
N PRO A 240 -11.16 -26.41 11.39
CA PRO A 240 -9.80 -25.89 11.28
C PRO A 240 -9.16 -25.70 12.67
N VAL A 241 -7.84 -25.83 12.70
CA VAL A 241 -7.05 -25.52 13.92
C VAL A 241 -7.20 -24.03 14.25
N SER A 242 -7.46 -23.72 15.50
CA SER A 242 -7.60 -22.34 15.98
C SER A 242 -7.24 -22.22 17.44
N PHE A 243 -6.84 -21.02 17.80
CA PHE A 243 -6.40 -20.67 19.15
C PHE A 243 -7.24 -19.53 19.69
N THR A 244 -7.02 -19.15 20.94
CA THR A 244 -7.66 -17.99 21.55
C THR A 244 -7.05 -16.71 21.01
N GLN A 245 -7.81 -15.61 21.04
CA GLN A 245 -7.29 -14.30 20.66
C GLN A 245 -6.00 -13.93 21.43
N THR A 246 -5.99 -14.19 22.74
CA THR A 246 -4.83 -13.95 23.61
C THR A 246 -3.59 -14.71 23.12
N GLN A 247 -3.73 -15.98 22.71
CA GLN A 247 -2.60 -16.76 22.20
C GLN A 247 -2.03 -16.16 20.91
N TYR A 248 -2.89 -15.76 19.95
CA TYR A 248 -2.44 -15.08 18.75
C TYR A 248 -1.70 -13.78 19.06
N LEU A 249 -2.24 -12.95 19.96
CA LEU A 249 -1.63 -11.68 20.35
C LEU A 249 -0.28 -11.88 21.05
N MET A 250 -0.16 -12.88 21.93
CA MET A 250 1.12 -13.21 22.58
C MET A 250 2.16 -13.68 21.57
N TRP A 251 1.78 -14.53 20.63
CA TRP A 251 2.71 -14.96 19.58
C TRP A 251 3.15 -13.81 18.68
N LEU A 252 2.27 -12.86 18.38
CA LEU A 252 2.64 -11.65 17.63
C LEU A 252 3.67 -10.84 18.42
N ARG A 253 3.42 -10.60 19.73
CA ARG A 253 4.34 -9.87 20.59
C ARG A 253 5.73 -10.54 20.65
N ASP A 254 5.75 -11.86 20.80
CA ASP A 254 6.97 -12.63 21.01
C ASP A 254 7.69 -12.99 19.69
N GLY A 255 7.20 -12.48 18.55
CA GLY A 255 7.80 -12.72 17.22
C GLY A 255 7.61 -14.15 16.70
N HIS A 256 6.76 -14.96 17.33
CA HIS A 256 6.50 -16.33 16.90
C HIS A 256 5.45 -16.44 15.80
N LEU A 257 4.70 -15.39 15.54
CA LEU A 257 3.79 -15.27 14.40
C LEU A 257 4.57 -14.77 13.18
N THR A 258 5.56 -15.56 12.74
CA THR A 258 6.01 -15.43 11.38
C THR A 258 4.91 -16.00 10.50
N MET A 259 4.16 -15.13 9.83
CA MET A 259 3.40 -15.57 8.67
C MET A 259 4.42 -16.05 7.63
N LYS A 260 4.75 -17.33 7.66
CA LYS A 260 5.38 -17.96 6.50
C LYS A 260 4.32 -17.89 5.42
N VAL A 261 4.44 -16.91 4.55
CA VAL A 261 3.81 -16.97 3.24
C VAL A 261 4.22 -18.32 2.67
N PRO A 262 3.28 -19.18 2.26
CA PRO A 262 3.64 -20.44 1.59
C PRO A 262 4.63 -20.07 0.49
N GLU A 263 5.77 -20.75 0.44
CA GLU A 263 6.74 -20.58 -0.65
C GLU A 263 5.96 -20.83 -1.93
N LEU A 264 5.65 -19.74 -2.64
CA LEU A 264 5.12 -19.82 -3.99
C LEU A 264 6.28 -20.34 -4.84
N ASN A 265 6.34 -21.65 -5.02
CA ASN A 265 7.17 -22.25 -6.04
C ASN A 265 6.68 -21.75 -7.38
N TRP A 266 7.35 -20.73 -7.88
CA TRP A 266 7.24 -20.25 -9.24
C TRP A 266 8.02 -21.26 -10.11
N ALA A 267 7.34 -22.33 -10.57
CA ALA A 267 7.81 -23.17 -11.64
C ALA A 267 7.11 -22.78 -12.94
#